data_a9279ad60061f6f9c53554a1ee12e514
#
_entry.id   a9279ad60061f6f9c53554a1ee12e514
#
_cell.length_a   1.000
_cell.length_b   1.000
_cell.length_c   1.000
_cell.angle_alpha   90.00
_cell.angle_beta   90.00
_cell.angle_gamma   90.00
#
_symmetry.space_group_name_H-M   'P 1'
#
loop_
_entity.id
_entity.type
_entity.pdbx_description
1 polymer ?
#
loop_
_entity_poly.entity_id
_entity_poly.type
_entity_poly.pdbx_seq_one_letter_code
_entity_poly.pdbx_strand_id
1 'polypeptide(L)'
;MKNYYGICEWSMPVSGPLAIRLAGTAGFDGMQLGEAGGRSLNFPLNHPEIQQIYNETARHYEIRLHSLNLGALLAEGTIDFPVNTPQGDAARASIRNGIRACRALDIRTLVITVSPKTEDAYSNALSHLEYACRLAEISQVEIAVESALPLPLIQVLLDRLKGRVKVCMDILNPLRFGTGDPIEQIQAFGTETISHFHMKDSLRSLFTPGQRGCVLLGTGDAGYIQTAETIKKIGFQGWMITENYYYLPPMNMNDDFMKLILKDFETLTSTFES
;
A
#
# COMPACT_ATOMS: atom_id res chain seq x y z
N MET A 1 21.71 -1.16 5.41
CA MET A 1 20.75 -0.98 4.27
C MET A 1 20.36 0.49 4.23
N LYS A 2 19.81 0.97 3.14
CA LYS A 2 19.41 2.37 2.93
C LYS A 2 17.87 2.47 2.97
N ASN A 3 17.34 3.60 3.41
CA ASN A 3 15.92 3.91 3.22
C ASN A 3 15.66 4.33 1.77
N TYR A 4 14.47 4.02 1.29
CA TYR A 4 13.95 4.39 -0.01
C TYR A 4 12.61 5.12 0.17
N TYR A 5 12.38 6.12 -0.66
CA TYR A 5 11.21 6.97 -0.57
C TYR A 5 10.33 6.81 -1.80
N GLY A 6 9.08 6.49 -1.58
CA GLY A 6 8.12 6.24 -2.64
C GLY A 6 6.83 7.04 -2.48
N ILE A 7 5.99 6.93 -3.49
CA ILE A 7 4.65 7.51 -3.52
C ILE A 7 3.64 6.50 -4.06
N CYS A 8 2.43 6.47 -3.49
CA CYS A 8 1.33 5.72 -4.05
C CYS A 8 0.77 6.40 -5.32
N GLU A 9 0.51 5.62 -6.37
CA GLU A 9 -0.05 6.14 -7.62
C GLU A 9 -1.36 6.90 -7.39
N TRP A 10 -2.23 6.37 -6.55
CA TRP A 10 -3.54 6.97 -6.22
C TRP A 10 -3.49 8.19 -5.30
N SER A 11 -2.31 8.55 -4.82
CA SER A 11 -2.09 9.82 -4.09
C SER A 11 -2.15 11.04 -5.01
N MET A 12 -2.00 10.83 -6.31
CA MET A 12 -1.97 11.89 -7.33
C MET A 12 -3.29 11.94 -8.13
N PRO A 13 -3.63 13.10 -8.73
CA PRO A 13 -4.80 13.23 -9.60
C PRO A 13 -4.60 12.63 -10.99
N VAL A 14 -3.50 11.92 -11.20
CA VAL A 14 -3.10 11.28 -12.44
C VAL A 14 -2.64 9.86 -12.17
N SER A 15 -2.65 9.00 -13.18
CA SER A 15 -2.25 7.61 -13.07
C SER A 15 -1.33 7.20 -14.23
N GLY A 16 -0.81 5.97 -14.13
CA GLY A 16 0.01 5.37 -15.17
C GLY A 16 1.33 6.09 -15.43
N PRO A 17 1.80 6.10 -16.68
CA PRO A 17 3.10 6.67 -17.05
C PRO A 17 3.27 8.14 -16.67
N LEU A 18 2.18 8.92 -16.63
CA LEU A 18 2.25 10.31 -16.18
C LEU A 18 2.55 10.41 -14.68
N ALA A 19 1.94 9.54 -13.86
CA ALA A 19 2.23 9.47 -12.42
C ALA A 19 3.70 9.08 -12.17
N ILE A 20 4.22 8.09 -12.91
CA ILE A 20 5.63 7.67 -12.84
C ILE A 20 6.57 8.85 -13.15
N ARG A 21 6.28 9.59 -14.23
CA ARG A 21 7.06 10.78 -14.59
C ARG A 21 7.07 11.83 -13.49
N LEU A 22 5.91 12.12 -12.90
CA LEU A 22 5.80 13.13 -11.85
C LEU A 22 6.53 12.69 -10.56
N ALA A 23 6.45 11.42 -10.20
CA ALA A 23 7.19 10.87 -9.07
C ALA A 23 8.72 11.01 -9.26
N GLY A 24 9.24 10.65 -10.45
CA GLY A 24 10.66 10.85 -10.77
C GLY A 24 11.07 12.31 -10.78
N THR A 25 10.23 13.19 -11.33
CA THR A 25 10.48 14.65 -11.30
C THR A 25 10.52 15.21 -9.88
N ALA A 26 9.73 14.63 -8.97
CA ALA A 26 9.72 15.02 -7.54
C ALA A 26 10.90 14.44 -6.74
N GLY A 27 11.68 13.51 -7.30
CA GLY A 27 12.86 12.93 -6.66
C GLY A 27 12.61 11.64 -5.88
N PHE A 28 11.45 11.01 -6.00
CA PHE A 28 11.19 9.72 -5.36
C PHE A 28 12.04 8.60 -5.96
N ASP A 29 12.41 7.62 -5.13
CA ASP A 29 13.11 6.40 -5.58
C ASP A 29 12.17 5.40 -6.28
N GLY A 30 10.87 5.46 -5.97
CA GLY A 30 9.92 4.50 -6.54
C GLY A 30 8.45 4.83 -6.31
N MET A 31 7.62 3.90 -6.78
CA MET A 31 6.16 4.04 -6.74
C MET A 31 5.49 2.71 -6.40
N GLN A 32 4.41 2.79 -5.62
CA GLN A 32 3.43 1.71 -5.51
C GLN A 32 2.32 1.94 -6.52
N LEU A 33 2.12 0.97 -7.41
CA LEU A 33 1.09 1.03 -8.44
C LEU A 33 -0.27 0.57 -7.92
N GLY A 34 -1.33 1.16 -8.47
CA GLY A 34 -2.66 0.56 -8.51
C GLY A 34 -2.82 -0.35 -9.74
N GLU A 35 -4.05 -0.79 -9.99
CA GLU A 35 -4.35 -1.75 -11.05
C GLU A 35 -4.58 -1.10 -12.42
N ALA A 36 -4.19 0.16 -12.62
CA ALA A 36 -4.42 0.94 -13.86
C ALA A 36 -5.91 0.98 -14.25
N GLY A 37 -6.81 1.13 -13.26
CA GLY A 37 -8.26 1.05 -13.46
C GLY A 37 -8.78 -0.37 -13.70
N GLY A 38 -7.94 -1.38 -13.47
CA GLY A 38 -8.30 -2.79 -13.61
C GLY A 38 -9.31 -3.26 -12.58
N ARG A 39 -9.94 -4.37 -12.91
CA ARG A 39 -10.84 -5.13 -12.07
C ARG A 39 -10.48 -6.61 -12.15
N SER A 40 -11.08 -7.42 -11.29
CA SER A 40 -10.75 -8.85 -11.20
C SER A 40 -10.72 -9.58 -12.54
N LEU A 41 -11.62 -9.25 -13.47
CA LEU A 41 -11.73 -9.89 -14.78
C LEU A 41 -11.10 -9.09 -15.94
N ASN A 42 -10.80 -7.81 -15.72
CA ASN A 42 -10.16 -6.95 -16.72
C ASN A 42 -8.95 -6.26 -16.09
N PHE A 43 -7.76 -6.73 -16.41
CA PHE A 43 -6.53 -6.29 -15.78
C PHE A 43 -5.58 -5.67 -16.81
N PRO A 44 -5.63 -4.34 -17.03
CA PRO A 44 -4.86 -3.66 -18.08
C PRO A 44 -3.36 -3.92 -17.99
N LEU A 45 -2.79 -4.03 -16.79
CA LEU A 45 -1.38 -4.32 -16.57
C LEU A 45 -0.92 -5.71 -17.08
N ASN A 46 -1.83 -6.55 -17.59
CA ASN A 46 -1.48 -7.81 -18.26
C ASN A 46 -1.37 -7.70 -19.80
N HIS A 47 -1.60 -6.51 -20.37
CA HIS A 47 -1.40 -6.25 -21.79
C HIS A 47 0.07 -5.88 -22.06
N PRO A 48 0.75 -6.58 -23.00
CA PRO A 48 2.18 -6.36 -23.26
C PRO A 48 2.53 -4.90 -23.61
N GLU A 49 1.69 -4.23 -24.38
CA GLU A 49 1.89 -2.84 -24.78
C GLU A 49 1.84 -1.89 -23.56
N ILE A 50 0.93 -2.16 -22.62
CA ILE A 50 0.83 -1.38 -21.39
C ILE A 50 2.06 -1.65 -20.51
N GLN A 51 2.46 -2.90 -20.36
CA GLN A 51 3.67 -3.28 -19.61
C GLN A 51 4.92 -2.61 -20.19
N GLN A 52 5.05 -2.59 -21.50
CA GLN A 52 6.17 -1.92 -22.17
C GLN A 52 6.22 -0.43 -21.82
N ILE A 53 5.10 0.28 -21.94
CA ILE A 53 5.01 1.72 -21.65
C ILE A 53 5.40 2.00 -20.19
N TYR A 54 4.89 1.20 -19.22
CA TYR A 54 5.23 1.35 -17.81
C TYR A 54 6.73 1.12 -17.55
N ASN A 55 7.29 0.04 -18.08
CA ASN A 55 8.71 -0.29 -17.93
C ASN A 55 9.64 0.75 -18.57
N GLU A 56 9.32 1.23 -19.76
CA GLU A 56 10.10 2.27 -20.45
C GLU A 56 10.04 3.60 -19.70
N THR A 57 8.85 3.99 -19.23
CA THR A 57 8.69 5.21 -18.43
C THR A 57 9.43 5.13 -17.11
N ALA A 58 9.27 4.02 -16.38
CA ALA A 58 9.94 3.81 -15.10
C ALA A 58 11.47 3.87 -15.25
N ARG A 59 12.01 3.23 -16.30
CA ARG A 59 13.45 3.28 -16.61
C ARG A 59 13.92 4.69 -16.99
N HIS A 60 13.13 5.41 -17.79
CA HIS A 60 13.47 6.77 -18.23
C HIS A 60 13.56 7.78 -17.09
N TYR A 61 12.67 7.65 -16.11
CA TYR A 61 12.61 8.52 -14.92
C TYR A 61 13.30 7.93 -13.68
N GLU A 62 14.02 6.82 -13.82
CA GLU A 62 14.77 6.13 -12.75
C GLU A 62 13.90 5.74 -11.55
N ILE A 63 12.59 5.49 -11.78
CA ILE A 63 11.62 5.07 -10.77
C ILE A 63 11.56 3.55 -10.69
N ARG A 64 11.68 2.99 -9.48
CA ARG A 64 11.37 1.58 -9.22
C ARG A 64 9.86 1.41 -9.06
N LEU A 65 9.29 0.47 -9.80
CA LEU A 65 7.93 0.00 -9.53
C LEU A 65 8.02 -0.94 -8.33
N HIS A 66 7.83 -0.40 -7.11
CA HIS A 66 8.10 -1.11 -5.87
C HIS A 66 7.11 -2.23 -5.60
N SER A 67 5.82 -1.91 -5.67
CA SER A 67 4.74 -2.84 -5.34
C SER A 67 3.49 -2.56 -6.17
N LEU A 68 2.61 -3.55 -6.24
CA LEU A 68 1.30 -3.46 -6.88
C LEU A 68 0.22 -3.70 -5.83
N ASN A 69 -0.73 -2.80 -5.68
CA ASN A 69 -1.87 -2.96 -4.78
C ASN A 69 -3.09 -3.48 -5.53
N LEU A 70 -3.70 -4.56 -5.03
CA LEU A 70 -4.98 -5.09 -5.52
C LEU A 70 -6.17 -4.42 -4.80
N GLY A 71 -6.35 -3.13 -5.03
CA GLY A 71 -7.43 -2.33 -4.43
C GLY A 71 -8.84 -2.78 -4.84
N ALA A 72 -8.99 -3.36 -6.04
CA ALA A 72 -10.26 -3.90 -6.53
C ALA A 72 -10.81 -5.01 -5.62
N LEU A 73 -9.97 -5.82 -5.00
CA LEU A 73 -10.41 -6.87 -4.07
C LEU A 73 -11.23 -6.30 -2.91
N LEU A 74 -10.77 -5.19 -2.34
CA LEU A 74 -11.49 -4.50 -1.26
C LEU A 74 -12.68 -3.71 -1.81
N ALA A 75 -12.52 -3.00 -2.92
CA ALA A 75 -13.57 -2.15 -3.51
C ALA A 75 -14.77 -2.98 -3.99
N GLU A 76 -14.52 -4.16 -4.54
CA GLU A 76 -15.56 -5.11 -4.99
C GLU A 76 -16.03 -6.05 -3.86
N GLY A 77 -15.33 -6.10 -2.73
CA GLY A 77 -15.60 -6.99 -1.60
C GLY A 77 -15.41 -8.47 -1.93
N THR A 78 -14.73 -8.80 -3.03
CA THR A 78 -14.68 -10.16 -3.56
C THR A 78 -13.87 -11.11 -2.69
N ILE A 79 -12.89 -10.59 -1.94
CA ILE A 79 -12.03 -11.39 -1.06
C ILE A 79 -12.78 -11.96 0.16
N ASP A 80 -13.92 -11.38 0.51
CA ASP A 80 -14.74 -11.77 1.65
C ASP A 80 -15.68 -12.96 1.34
N PHE A 81 -15.72 -13.41 0.08
CA PHE A 81 -16.61 -14.50 -0.36
C PHE A 81 -15.89 -15.86 -0.46
N PRO A 82 -16.63 -16.97 -0.24
CA PRO A 82 -16.08 -18.31 -0.39
C PRO A 82 -15.51 -18.59 -1.79
N VAL A 83 -14.49 -19.41 -1.84
CA VAL A 83 -13.78 -19.78 -3.09
C VAL A 83 -14.65 -20.41 -4.17
N ASN A 84 -15.79 -20.99 -3.80
CA ASN A 84 -16.72 -21.67 -4.73
C ASN A 84 -17.86 -20.78 -5.16
N THR A 85 -17.68 -19.46 -5.14
CA THR A 85 -18.67 -18.47 -5.58
C THR A 85 -18.10 -17.65 -6.73
N PRO A 86 -18.96 -17.03 -7.57
CA PRO A 86 -18.47 -16.13 -8.63
C PRO A 86 -17.57 -14.99 -8.10
N GLN A 87 -17.86 -14.48 -6.90
CA GLN A 87 -17.05 -13.45 -6.25
C GLN A 87 -15.69 -14.01 -5.81
N GLY A 88 -15.67 -15.19 -5.20
CA GLY A 88 -14.42 -15.88 -4.82
C GLY A 88 -13.55 -16.23 -6.03
N ASP A 89 -14.17 -16.65 -7.14
CA ASP A 89 -13.47 -16.86 -8.41
C ASP A 89 -12.88 -15.57 -8.96
N ALA A 90 -13.63 -14.46 -8.87
CA ALA A 90 -13.15 -13.13 -9.25
C ALA A 90 -11.96 -12.70 -8.38
N ALA A 91 -12.01 -12.94 -7.06
CA ALA A 91 -10.88 -12.67 -6.17
C ALA A 91 -9.62 -13.43 -6.58
N ARG A 92 -9.75 -14.73 -6.85
CA ARG A 92 -8.63 -15.56 -7.33
C ARG A 92 -8.12 -15.13 -8.71
N ALA A 93 -9.00 -14.70 -9.61
CA ALA A 93 -8.61 -14.14 -10.89
C ALA A 93 -7.78 -12.87 -10.71
N SER A 94 -8.20 -11.96 -9.83
CA SER A 94 -7.46 -10.73 -9.51
C SER A 94 -6.06 -11.06 -8.96
N ILE A 95 -5.95 -11.99 -8.01
CA ILE A 95 -4.66 -12.42 -7.45
C ILE A 95 -3.74 -12.99 -8.54
N ARG A 96 -4.24 -13.90 -9.41
CA ARG A 96 -3.45 -14.42 -10.53
C ARG A 96 -2.98 -13.33 -11.48
N ASN A 97 -3.87 -12.39 -11.80
CA ASN A 97 -3.57 -11.27 -12.68
C ASN A 97 -2.53 -10.34 -12.07
N GLY A 98 -2.65 -10.02 -10.78
CA GLY A 98 -1.69 -9.21 -10.06
C GLY A 98 -0.30 -9.84 -10.02
N ILE A 99 -0.20 -11.13 -9.69
CA ILE A 99 1.10 -11.85 -9.70
C ILE A 99 1.73 -11.87 -11.10
N ARG A 100 0.92 -12.06 -12.15
CA ARG A 100 1.40 -12.01 -13.54
C ARG A 100 1.93 -10.63 -13.91
N ALA A 101 1.20 -9.57 -13.54
CA ALA A 101 1.63 -8.20 -13.75
C ALA A 101 2.91 -7.86 -12.96
N CYS A 102 3.02 -8.27 -11.71
CA CYS A 102 4.23 -8.11 -10.90
C CYS A 102 5.46 -8.69 -11.62
N ARG A 103 5.37 -9.90 -12.14
CA ARG A 103 6.47 -10.53 -12.88
C ARG A 103 6.87 -9.78 -14.14
N ALA A 104 5.88 -9.29 -14.90
CA ALA A 104 6.13 -8.59 -16.16
C ALA A 104 6.70 -7.18 -15.97
N LEU A 105 6.40 -6.56 -14.82
CA LEU A 105 6.86 -5.22 -14.45
C LEU A 105 8.05 -5.21 -13.49
N ASP A 106 8.67 -6.38 -13.22
CA ASP A 106 9.75 -6.56 -12.23
C ASP A 106 9.40 -6.04 -10.82
N ILE A 107 8.11 -6.15 -10.47
CA ILE A 107 7.58 -5.80 -9.15
C ILE A 107 7.73 -7.00 -8.22
N ARG A 108 8.35 -6.80 -7.06
CA ARG A 108 8.59 -7.90 -6.11
C ARG A 108 7.50 -8.09 -5.07
N THR A 109 6.67 -7.09 -4.83
CA THR A 109 5.66 -7.11 -3.77
C THR A 109 4.27 -6.89 -4.32
N LEU A 110 3.37 -7.84 -4.05
CA LEU A 110 1.94 -7.70 -4.29
C LEU A 110 1.24 -7.38 -2.97
N VAL A 111 0.60 -6.23 -2.89
CA VAL A 111 -0.17 -5.81 -1.71
C VAL A 111 -1.63 -6.25 -1.87
N ILE A 112 -2.14 -6.90 -0.84
CA ILE A 112 -3.54 -7.32 -0.73
C ILE A 112 -4.15 -6.66 0.50
N THR A 113 -5.08 -5.77 0.29
CA THR A 113 -5.81 -5.10 1.38
C THR A 113 -6.95 -5.99 1.85
N VAL A 114 -6.99 -6.30 3.16
CA VAL A 114 -8.04 -7.11 3.80
C VAL A 114 -8.64 -6.37 4.99
N SER A 115 -9.96 -6.31 5.05
CA SER A 115 -10.69 -5.68 6.15
C SER A 115 -12.04 -6.38 6.41
N PRO A 116 -12.03 -7.71 6.66
CA PRO A 116 -13.25 -8.49 6.86
C PRO A 116 -14.01 -8.01 8.08
N LYS A 117 -15.36 -8.03 7.98
CA LYS A 117 -16.26 -7.57 9.04
C LYS A 117 -16.89 -8.69 9.85
N THR A 118 -16.77 -9.94 9.40
CA THR A 118 -17.34 -11.13 10.05
C THR A 118 -16.30 -12.24 10.11
N GLU A 119 -16.52 -13.25 10.95
CA GLU A 119 -15.66 -14.44 11.03
C GLU A 119 -15.61 -15.22 9.70
N ASP A 120 -16.75 -15.32 9.01
CA ASP A 120 -16.81 -16.00 7.71
C ASP A 120 -15.99 -15.23 6.67
N ALA A 121 -16.12 -13.92 6.58
CA ALA A 121 -15.32 -13.07 5.71
C ALA A 121 -13.83 -13.18 6.03
N TYR A 122 -13.47 -13.23 7.31
CA TYR A 122 -12.08 -13.44 7.76
C TYR A 122 -11.54 -14.81 7.29
N SER A 123 -12.32 -15.87 7.46
CA SER A 123 -11.94 -17.22 7.03
C SER A 123 -11.80 -17.31 5.51
N ASN A 124 -12.66 -16.62 4.76
CA ASN A 124 -12.61 -16.55 3.30
C ASN A 124 -11.37 -15.77 2.83
N ALA A 125 -11.11 -14.60 3.42
CA ALA A 125 -9.92 -13.80 3.12
C ALA A 125 -8.63 -14.60 3.39
N LEU A 126 -8.56 -15.34 4.51
CA LEU A 126 -7.43 -16.22 4.82
C LEU A 126 -7.24 -17.29 3.74
N SER A 127 -8.32 -17.94 3.26
CA SER A 127 -8.25 -18.93 2.18
C SER A 127 -7.73 -18.34 0.86
N HIS A 128 -8.08 -17.10 0.54
CA HIS A 128 -7.56 -16.38 -0.62
C HIS A 128 -6.10 -15.97 -0.44
N LEU A 129 -5.69 -15.56 0.74
CA LEU A 129 -4.29 -15.26 1.05
C LEU A 129 -3.41 -16.51 0.99
N GLU A 130 -3.88 -17.67 1.48
CA GLU A 130 -3.17 -18.93 1.31
C GLU A 130 -2.99 -19.31 -0.17
N TYR A 131 -4.00 -19.04 -0.99
CA TYR A 131 -3.90 -19.21 -2.43
C TYR A 131 -2.87 -18.25 -3.05
N ALA A 132 -2.89 -16.98 -2.65
CA ALA A 132 -1.92 -15.99 -3.09
C ALA A 132 -0.48 -16.39 -2.74
N CYS A 133 -0.23 -16.85 -1.51
CA CYS A 133 1.08 -17.32 -1.06
C CYS A 133 1.62 -18.47 -1.94
N ARG A 134 0.78 -19.49 -2.25
CA ARG A 134 1.20 -20.60 -3.10
C ARG A 134 1.62 -20.15 -4.50
N LEU A 135 0.92 -19.21 -5.10
CA LEU A 135 1.28 -18.67 -6.41
C LEU A 135 2.51 -17.77 -6.35
N ALA A 136 2.61 -16.97 -5.29
CA ALA A 136 3.70 -16.03 -5.07
C ALA A 136 5.05 -16.74 -4.90
N GLU A 137 5.09 -17.84 -4.14
CA GLU A 137 6.28 -18.69 -3.97
C GLU A 137 6.85 -19.17 -5.31
N ILE A 138 6.00 -19.69 -6.20
CA ILE A 138 6.40 -20.16 -7.54
C ILE A 138 6.87 -18.99 -8.41
N SER A 139 6.32 -17.81 -8.18
CA SER A 139 6.51 -16.62 -9.00
C SER A 139 7.60 -15.68 -8.49
N GLN A 140 8.20 -15.97 -7.33
CA GLN A 140 9.18 -15.13 -6.65
C GLN A 140 8.65 -13.71 -6.37
N VAL A 141 7.35 -13.62 -6.00
CA VAL A 141 6.67 -12.40 -5.58
C VAL A 141 6.40 -12.49 -4.09
N GLU A 142 6.66 -11.44 -3.33
CA GLU A 142 6.28 -11.35 -1.92
C GLU A 142 4.83 -10.89 -1.81
N ILE A 143 4.06 -11.49 -0.90
CA ILE A 143 2.74 -10.98 -0.54
C ILE A 143 2.87 -10.09 0.69
N ALA A 144 2.41 -8.85 0.58
CA ALA A 144 2.22 -7.97 1.72
C ALA A 144 0.72 -7.76 1.96
N VAL A 145 0.33 -7.82 3.24
CA VAL A 145 -1.06 -7.59 3.65
C VAL A 145 -1.15 -6.19 4.24
N GLU A 146 -2.04 -5.37 3.70
CA GLU A 146 -2.50 -4.14 4.33
C GLU A 146 -3.82 -4.42 5.04
N SER A 147 -3.95 -4.02 6.30
CA SER A 147 -5.18 -4.27 7.05
C SER A 147 -5.44 -3.19 8.11
N ALA A 148 -6.71 -2.86 8.26
CA ALA A 148 -7.23 -2.05 9.37
C ALA A 148 -7.84 -2.91 10.50
N LEU A 149 -7.50 -4.18 10.59
CA LEU A 149 -7.92 -5.05 11.68
C LEU A 149 -7.18 -4.70 12.98
N PRO A 150 -7.77 -5.00 14.16
CA PRO A 150 -7.05 -4.95 15.44
C PRO A 150 -5.83 -5.88 15.44
N LEU A 151 -4.78 -5.45 16.14
CA LEU A 151 -3.50 -6.18 16.23
C LEU A 151 -3.64 -7.68 16.48
N PRO A 152 -4.47 -8.15 17.46
CA PRO A 152 -4.61 -9.59 17.70
C PRO A 152 -5.13 -10.38 16.50
N LEU A 153 -6.02 -9.80 15.68
CA LEU A 153 -6.53 -10.47 14.49
C LEU A 153 -5.49 -10.51 13.36
N ILE A 154 -4.67 -9.46 13.24
CA ILE A 154 -3.54 -9.48 12.29
C ILE A 154 -2.51 -10.52 12.72
N GLN A 155 -2.19 -10.63 13.99
CA GLN A 155 -1.27 -11.65 14.51
C GLN A 155 -1.77 -13.07 14.23
N VAL A 156 -3.05 -13.36 14.47
CA VAL A 156 -3.66 -14.64 14.11
C VAL A 156 -3.54 -14.93 12.60
N LEU A 157 -3.74 -13.91 11.76
CA LEU A 157 -3.57 -14.03 10.31
C LEU A 157 -2.12 -14.39 9.94
N LEU A 158 -1.15 -13.68 10.52
CA LEU A 158 0.29 -13.92 10.28
C LEU A 158 0.71 -15.33 10.73
N ASP A 159 0.26 -15.77 11.91
CA ASP A 159 0.53 -17.10 12.43
C ASP A 159 -0.05 -18.21 11.55
N ARG A 160 -1.27 -18.03 11.06
CA ARG A 160 -1.93 -18.97 10.14
C ARG A 160 -1.19 -19.05 8.79
N LEU A 161 -0.66 -17.95 8.32
CA LEU A 161 0.12 -17.89 7.07
C LEU A 161 1.60 -18.25 7.27
N LYS A 162 2.05 -18.50 8.50
CA LYS A 162 3.38 -19.04 8.83
C LYS A 162 4.54 -18.24 8.24
N GLY A 163 4.49 -16.92 8.32
CA GLY A 163 5.54 -16.04 7.81
C GLY A 163 5.63 -15.94 6.28
N ARG A 164 4.65 -16.47 5.54
CA ARG A 164 4.58 -16.37 4.06
C ARG A 164 4.08 -15.04 3.56
N VAL A 165 3.69 -14.15 4.45
CA VAL A 165 3.28 -12.78 4.13
C VAL A 165 4.04 -11.79 5.00
N LYS A 166 4.19 -10.58 4.47
CA LYS A 166 4.64 -9.40 5.20
C LYS A 166 3.46 -8.46 5.46
N VAL A 167 3.71 -7.40 6.20
CA VAL A 167 2.73 -6.34 6.47
C VAL A 167 3.12 -5.09 5.69
N CYS A 168 2.21 -4.56 4.89
CA CYS A 168 2.24 -3.17 4.47
C CYS A 168 1.64 -2.36 5.61
N MET A 169 2.49 -1.67 6.38
CA MET A 169 2.09 -0.99 7.60
C MET A 169 1.66 0.45 7.32
N ASP A 170 0.37 0.69 7.38
CA ASP A 170 -0.19 2.04 7.32
C ASP A 170 -0.17 2.68 8.71
N ILE A 171 0.47 3.84 8.83
CA ILE A 171 0.66 4.50 10.12
C ILE A 171 -0.56 5.30 10.61
N LEU A 172 -1.59 5.47 9.76
CA LEU A 172 -2.78 6.26 10.09
C LEU A 172 -4.05 5.40 10.21
N ASN A 173 -4.18 4.36 9.39
CA ASN A 173 -5.40 3.56 9.31
C ASN A 173 -5.84 2.96 10.66
N PRO A 174 -4.95 2.43 11.54
CA PRO A 174 -5.34 1.93 12.85
C PRO A 174 -6.06 2.98 13.71
N LEU A 175 -5.55 4.21 13.71
CA LEU A 175 -6.17 5.34 14.43
C LEU A 175 -7.48 5.77 13.76
N ARG A 176 -7.47 5.95 12.43
CA ARG A 176 -8.62 6.42 11.65
C ARG A 176 -9.83 5.52 11.79
N PHE A 177 -9.61 4.21 11.83
CA PHE A 177 -10.68 3.21 11.96
C PHE A 177 -10.94 2.78 13.40
N GLY A 178 -10.18 3.32 14.37
CA GLY A 178 -10.35 3.00 15.80
C GLY A 178 -10.01 1.53 16.13
N THR A 179 -9.08 0.93 15.40
CA THR A 179 -8.71 -0.47 15.53
C THR A 179 -7.42 -0.70 16.31
N GLY A 180 -6.69 0.36 16.67
CA GLY A 180 -5.49 0.26 17.50
C GLY A 180 -4.56 1.45 17.39
N ASP A 181 -3.41 1.31 18.02
CA ASP A 181 -2.31 2.26 17.98
C ASP A 181 -1.25 1.78 16.97
N PRO A 182 -0.88 2.58 15.96
CA PRO A 182 0.17 2.20 15.01
C PRO A 182 1.52 1.96 15.69
N ILE A 183 1.84 2.66 16.78
CA ILE A 183 3.09 2.46 17.53
C ILE A 183 3.15 1.05 18.14
N GLU A 184 2.06 0.60 18.77
CA GLU A 184 1.96 -0.77 19.30
C GLU A 184 2.08 -1.81 18.20
N GLN A 185 1.43 -1.59 17.04
CA GLN A 185 1.48 -2.49 15.91
C GLN A 185 2.90 -2.58 15.32
N ILE A 186 3.59 -1.44 15.12
CA ILE A 186 4.96 -1.40 14.63
C ILE A 186 5.92 -2.16 15.55
N GLN A 187 5.79 -1.95 16.87
CA GLN A 187 6.62 -2.65 17.85
C GLN A 187 6.35 -4.16 17.86
N ALA A 188 5.09 -4.57 17.72
CA ALA A 188 4.70 -5.97 17.71
C ALA A 188 5.16 -6.71 16.45
N PHE A 189 5.12 -6.07 15.28
CA PHE A 189 5.54 -6.68 14.02
C PHE A 189 7.06 -6.72 13.87
N GLY A 190 7.77 -5.68 14.33
CA GLY A 190 9.21 -5.56 14.14
C GLY A 190 9.61 -5.45 12.66
N THR A 191 10.92 -5.38 12.42
CA THR A 191 11.48 -5.16 11.07
C THR A 191 11.29 -6.36 10.14
N GLU A 192 11.29 -7.57 10.67
CA GLU A 192 11.23 -8.80 9.87
C GLU A 192 9.85 -9.05 9.26
N THR A 193 8.79 -8.51 9.87
CA THR A 193 7.41 -8.71 9.42
C THR A 193 6.93 -7.59 8.51
N ILE A 194 7.48 -6.38 8.67
CA ILE A 194 7.07 -5.21 7.89
C ILE A 194 7.79 -5.23 6.53
N SER A 195 7.02 -5.18 5.44
CA SER A 195 7.53 -5.03 4.07
C SER A 195 7.89 -3.57 3.78
N HIS A 196 6.95 -2.68 4.02
CA HIS A 196 7.08 -1.24 3.81
C HIS A 196 6.03 -0.48 4.62
N PHE A 197 6.19 0.84 4.69
CA PHE A 197 5.25 1.74 5.36
C PHE A 197 4.46 2.58 4.36
N HIS A 198 3.15 2.76 4.63
CA HIS A 198 2.38 3.87 4.10
C HIS A 198 2.46 5.04 5.08
N MET A 199 3.04 6.13 4.61
CA MET A 199 3.27 7.34 5.39
C MET A 199 2.18 8.36 5.09
N LYS A 200 1.38 8.65 6.11
CA LYS A 200 0.24 9.59 6.06
C LYS A 200 0.20 10.46 7.29
N ASP A 201 -0.45 11.62 7.19
CA ASP A 201 -0.85 12.41 8.34
C ASP A 201 -2.25 12.99 8.17
N SER A 202 -2.90 13.32 9.28
CA SER A 202 -4.26 13.86 9.28
C SER A 202 -4.56 14.59 10.57
N LEU A 203 -5.66 15.35 10.56
CA LEU A 203 -6.27 15.86 11.78
C LEU A 203 -7.29 14.84 12.29
N ARG A 204 -7.29 14.54 13.59
CA ARG A 204 -8.26 13.60 14.20
C ARG A 204 -9.71 14.04 14.00
N SER A 205 -9.95 15.35 13.90
CA SER A 205 -11.27 15.91 13.55
C SER A 205 -11.78 15.50 12.16
N LEU A 206 -10.90 14.99 11.29
CA LEU A 206 -11.24 14.49 9.95
C LEU A 206 -11.48 12.98 9.90
N PHE A 207 -11.44 12.28 11.05
CA PHE A 207 -11.70 10.85 11.13
C PHE A 207 -13.20 10.54 11.05
N THR A 208 -13.80 10.82 9.91
CA THR A 208 -15.22 10.52 9.65
C THR A 208 -15.35 9.48 8.54
N PRO A 209 -16.35 8.59 8.61
CA PRO A 209 -16.57 7.60 7.56
C PRO A 209 -16.68 8.23 6.17
N GLY A 210 -15.93 7.68 5.21
CA GLY A 210 -15.91 8.16 3.82
C GLY A 210 -15.03 9.38 3.54
N GLN A 211 -14.49 10.05 4.55
CA GLN A 211 -13.52 11.13 4.34
C GLN A 211 -12.09 10.58 4.26
N ARG A 212 -11.37 11.00 3.22
CA ARG A 212 -9.95 10.71 3.03
C ARG A 212 -9.07 11.93 3.31
N GLY A 213 -9.51 12.80 4.24
CA GLY A 213 -8.79 14.02 4.59
C GLY A 213 -7.40 13.70 5.12
N CYS A 214 -6.38 14.21 4.42
CA CYS A 214 -4.99 14.17 4.84
C CYS A 214 -4.48 15.61 4.93
N VAL A 215 -3.41 15.78 5.70
CA VAL A 215 -2.61 17.02 5.77
C VAL A 215 -1.16 16.68 5.46
N LEU A 216 -0.31 17.67 5.25
CA LEU A 216 1.12 17.43 5.05
C LEU A 216 1.72 16.67 6.25
N LEU A 217 2.67 15.79 5.98
CA LEU A 217 3.39 15.02 6.98
C LEU A 217 3.95 15.92 8.07
N GLY A 218 3.69 15.59 9.33
CA GLY A 218 4.14 16.34 10.49
C GLY A 218 3.32 17.60 10.81
N THR A 219 2.27 17.92 10.05
CA THR A 219 1.39 19.07 10.33
C THR A 219 0.05 18.69 10.96
N GLY A 220 -0.21 17.37 11.07
CA GLY A 220 -1.40 16.84 11.70
C GLY A 220 -1.25 16.60 13.20
N ASP A 221 -2.31 16.07 13.79
CA ASP A 221 -2.36 15.63 15.19
C ASP A 221 -2.55 14.11 15.34
N ALA A 222 -2.37 13.37 14.23
CA ALA A 222 -2.52 11.92 14.19
C ALA A 222 -1.28 11.14 14.69
N GLY A 223 -0.18 11.84 15.02
CA GLY A 223 0.99 11.23 15.64
C GLY A 223 2.09 10.80 14.67
N TYR A 224 2.20 11.46 13.51
CA TYR A 224 3.25 11.18 12.54
C TYR A 224 4.66 11.18 13.15
N ILE A 225 5.01 12.21 13.92
CA ILE A 225 6.37 12.37 14.51
C ILE A 225 6.70 11.19 15.43
N GLN A 226 5.80 10.86 16.36
CA GLN A 226 6.01 9.76 17.33
C GLN A 226 6.10 8.40 16.63
N THR A 227 5.34 8.21 15.57
CA THR A 227 5.37 7.00 14.77
C THR A 227 6.68 6.89 13.99
N ALA A 228 7.15 7.98 13.38
CA ALA A 228 8.44 8.02 12.69
C ALA A 228 9.63 7.75 13.63
N GLU A 229 9.60 8.30 14.85
CA GLU A 229 10.58 7.98 15.90
C GLU A 229 10.57 6.50 16.27
N THR A 230 9.40 5.89 16.34
CA THR A 230 9.26 4.46 16.61
C THR A 230 9.84 3.62 15.48
N ILE A 231 9.59 3.97 14.22
CA ILE A 231 10.17 3.31 13.04
C ILE A 231 11.70 3.37 13.08
N LYS A 232 12.27 4.54 13.41
CA LYS A 232 13.73 4.70 13.60
C LYS A 232 14.24 3.84 14.76
N LYS A 233 13.54 3.83 15.88
CA LYS A 233 13.92 3.09 17.10
C LYS A 233 13.95 1.57 16.89
N ILE A 234 13.02 1.00 16.11
CA ILE A 234 13.08 -0.43 15.78
C ILE A 234 14.18 -0.75 14.74
N GLY A 235 14.83 0.26 14.16
CA GLY A 235 15.91 0.09 13.19
C GLY A 235 15.43 -0.34 11.81
N PHE A 236 14.19 -0.04 11.44
CA PHE A 236 13.69 -0.38 10.10
C PHE A 236 14.46 0.37 9.03
N GLN A 237 14.85 -0.37 7.99
CA GLN A 237 15.48 0.14 6.78
C GLN A 237 14.81 -0.49 5.57
N GLY A 238 14.15 0.34 4.78
CA GLY A 238 13.36 -0.12 3.65
C GLY A 238 12.56 1.02 3.03
N TRP A 239 11.37 0.72 2.57
CA TRP A 239 10.54 1.65 1.84
C TRP A 239 9.57 2.42 2.74
N MET A 240 9.61 3.74 2.60
CA MET A 240 8.65 4.69 3.17
C MET A 240 7.87 5.29 2.00
N ILE A 241 6.58 4.98 1.89
CA ILE A 241 5.76 5.34 0.72
C ILE A 241 4.68 6.31 1.16
N THR A 242 4.68 7.53 0.63
CA THR A 242 3.61 8.50 0.95
C THR A 242 2.28 8.05 0.36
N GLU A 243 1.22 8.14 1.15
CA GLU A 243 -0.15 7.85 0.74
C GLU A 243 -1.13 8.98 1.13
N ASN A 244 -0.65 10.19 1.23
CA ASN A 244 -1.49 11.37 1.34
C ASN A 244 -2.24 11.63 0.02
N TYR A 245 -3.48 12.14 0.10
CA TYR A 245 -4.31 12.43 -1.09
C TYR A 245 -4.14 13.89 -1.49
N TYR A 246 -3.12 14.20 -2.31
CA TYR A 246 -2.72 15.57 -2.66
C TYR A 246 -3.74 16.35 -3.48
N TYR A 247 -4.75 15.69 -4.03
CA TYR A 247 -5.82 16.29 -4.84
C TYR A 247 -7.17 16.39 -4.12
N LEU A 248 -7.25 15.97 -2.85
CA LEU A 248 -8.47 16.03 -2.05
C LEU A 248 -8.38 17.09 -0.95
N PRO A 249 -9.52 17.68 -0.54
CA PRO A 249 -9.59 18.52 0.64
C PRO A 249 -9.22 17.75 1.93
N PRO A 250 -8.59 18.44 2.91
CA PRO A 250 -8.25 19.85 2.92
C PRO A 250 -6.93 20.17 2.21
N MET A 251 -6.14 19.17 1.80
CA MET A 251 -4.78 19.37 1.33
C MET A 251 -4.72 20.27 0.09
N ASN A 252 -5.55 20.00 -0.92
CA ASN A 252 -5.56 20.74 -2.19
C ASN A 252 -6.13 22.18 -2.10
N MET A 253 -6.56 22.61 -0.91
CA MET A 253 -7.09 23.97 -0.71
C MET A 253 -6.01 25.02 -0.57
N ASN A 254 -4.76 24.62 -0.31
CA ASN A 254 -3.69 25.52 0.05
C ASN A 254 -2.61 25.70 -1.04
N ASP A 255 -2.47 24.75 -1.96
CA ASP A 255 -1.43 24.80 -2.99
C ASP A 255 -1.74 23.78 -4.13
N ASP A 256 -0.96 23.81 -5.21
CA ASP A 256 -1.03 22.80 -6.24
C ASP A 256 -0.43 21.46 -5.76
N PHE A 257 -0.90 20.37 -6.33
CA PHE A 257 -0.55 19.04 -5.85
C PHE A 257 0.96 18.72 -5.96
N MET A 258 1.66 19.28 -6.95
CA MET A 258 3.10 19.05 -7.07
C MET A 258 3.91 19.72 -5.96
N LYS A 259 3.54 20.92 -5.57
CA LYS A 259 4.18 21.59 -4.42
C LYS A 259 3.90 20.85 -3.11
N LEU A 260 2.69 20.31 -2.95
CA LEU A 260 2.33 19.51 -1.78
C LEU A 260 3.13 18.19 -1.74
N ILE A 261 3.28 17.51 -2.87
CA ILE A 261 4.12 16.31 -3.00
C ILE A 261 5.58 16.62 -2.63
N LEU A 262 6.14 17.72 -3.13
CA LEU A 262 7.53 18.10 -2.83
C LEU A 262 7.72 18.41 -1.34
N LYS A 263 6.78 19.10 -0.68
CA LYS A 263 6.82 19.35 0.76
C LYS A 263 6.82 18.04 1.57
N ASP A 264 5.98 17.09 1.20
CA ASP A 264 5.94 15.78 1.88
C ASP A 264 7.20 14.96 1.61
N PHE A 265 7.75 15.02 0.39
CA PHE A 265 9.02 14.38 0.08
C PHE A 265 10.18 14.95 0.92
N GLU A 266 10.28 16.27 1.04
CA GLU A 266 11.27 16.94 1.89
C GLU A 266 11.09 16.57 3.37
N THR A 267 9.86 16.55 3.87
CA THR A 267 9.56 16.13 5.25
C THR A 267 9.95 14.67 5.48
N LEU A 268 9.57 13.78 4.56
CA LEU A 268 9.85 12.36 4.67
C LEU A 268 11.37 12.09 4.68
N THR A 269 12.11 12.65 3.73
CA THR A 269 13.57 12.46 3.62
C THR A 269 14.29 13.04 4.84
N SER A 270 13.96 14.27 5.24
CA SER A 270 14.57 14.91 6.43
C SER A 270 14.27 14.13 7.72
N THR A 271 13.11 13.49 7.81
CA THR A 271 12.74 12.69 8.99
C THR A 271 13.62 11.45 9.15
N PHE A 272 13.99 10.78 8.07
CA PHE A 272 14.69 9.48 8.12
C PHE A 272 16.16 9.52 7.71
N GLU A 273 16.67 10.63 7.22
CA GLU A 273 18.09 10.82 6.89
C GLU A 273 18.89 11.56 7.98
N SER A 274 18.18 12.07 9.00
CA SER A 274 18.74 12.80 10.13
C SER A 274 19.33 11.87 11.21
#